data_5a5df728367a08e34f68cb60a6e51faa
#
_entry.id   5a5df728367a08e34f68cb60a6e51faa
#
_cell.length_a   1.000
_cell.length_b   1.000
_cell.length_c   1.000
_cell.angle_alpha   90.00
_cell.angle_beta   90.00
_cell.angle_gamma   90.00
#
_symmetry.space_group_name_H-M   'P 1'
#
loop_
_entity.id
_entity.type
_entity.pdbx_description
1 polymer ?
#
loop_
_entity_poly.entity_id
_entity_poly.type
_entity_poly.pdbx_seq_one_letter_code
_entity_poly.pdbx_strand_id
1 'polypeptide(L)'
;MNYFSICSGIECAGVAWHPLGFKPMGFCEIEPFRSAVLDYHYPEVKNYGDFTKVKKEDLGGKSPDVLVGGTPCATFSIAGLREGIKSDRGNLALEFILLVKRLNPKWIVWENVPGVLSSNKGRDFGTFLGGLAELRYGFAYRVLDTQYIRTQRFPRAIPQMRRRVFVVGHIRDWRGPAEVLFDRKVLSWDTPPRRKKREETATEATFRLTRSDQRVEDDIAGTIAATDLVSIAGGHSKSNGSGIKNDGSMYTLTAH
;
A
#
# COMPACT_ATOMS: atom_id res chain seq x y z
N MET A 1 -8.57 4.30 15.24
CA MET A 1 -9.24 3.89 13.98
C MET A 1 -9.16 2.39 13.84
N ASN A 2 -10.19 1.76 13.25
CA ASN A 2 -10.17 0.34 12.97
C ASN A 2 -9.84 0.11 11.49
N TYR A 3 -9.06 -0.92 11.19
CA TYR A 3 -8.70 -1.23 9.81
C TYR A 3 -8.95 -2.70 9.47
N PHE A 4 -9.14 -2.97 8.18
CA PHE A 4 -9.26 -4.29 7.62
C PHE A 4 -8.19 -4.47 6.55
N SER A 5 -7.38 -5.50 6.66
CA SER A 5 -6.24 -5.75 5.77
C SER A 5 -6.52 -6.91 4.85
N ILE A 6 -6.17 -6.77 3.57
CA ILE A 6 -6.30 -7.83 2.56
C ILE A 6 -4.97 -8.10 1.86
N CYS A 7 -4.77 -9.33 1.42
CA CYS A 7 -3.48 -9.81 0.97
C CYS A 7 -2.40 -9.44 1.99
N SER A 8 -2.72 -9.69 3.26
CA SER A 8 -2.08 -9.12 4.43
C SER A 8 -0.59 -9.48 4.54
N GLY A 9 -0.18 -10.60 3.95
CA GLY A 9 1.17 -11.09 4.10
C GLY A 9 1.50 -11.33 5.58
N ILE A 10 2.58 -10.74 6.06
CA ILE A 10 2.98 -10.75 7.49
C ILE A 10 2.47 -9.52 8.24
N GLU A 11 1.53 -8.76 7.67
CA GLU A 11 0.85 -7.59 8.23
C GLU A 11 1.75 -6.38 8.51
N CYS A 12 2.40 -5.89 7.46
CA CYS A 12 3.23 -4.67 7.55
C CYS A 12 2.42 -3.43 7.95
N ALA A 13 1.15 -3.34 7.55
CA ALA A 13 0.28 -2.24 7.95
C ALA A 13 0.06 -2.22 9.47
N GLY A 14 -0.12 -3.38 10.09
CA GLY A 14 -0.28 -3.51 11.53
C GLY A 14 0.97 -3.07 12.29
N VAL A 15 2.15 -3.52 11.84
CA VAL A 15 3.44 -3.10 12.45
C VAL A 15 3.56 -1.58 12.45
N ALA A 16 3.10 -0.94 11.39
CA ALA A 16 3.16 0.49 11.24
C ALA A 16 2.12 1.24 12.07
N TRP A 17 0.90 0.76 12.08
CA TRP A 17 -0.26 1.48 12.61
C TRP A 17 -0.54 1.17 14.08
N HIS A 18 -0.03 0.05 14.60
CA HIS A 18 -0.18 -0.30 16.01
C HIS A 18 0.33 0.80 16.97
N PRO A 19 1.53 1.39 16.76
CA PRO A 19 2.02 2.48 17.61
C PRO A 19 1.15 3.75 17.56
N LEU A 20 0.33 3.91 16.52
CA LEU A 20 -0.62 5.02 16.36
C LEU A 20 -2.02 4.70 16.92
N GLY A 21 -2.19 3.53 17.55
CA GLY A 21 -3.45 3.13 18.14
C GLY A 21 -4.51 2.62 17.16
N PHE A 22 -4.12 2.26 15.92
CA PHE A 22 -5.03 1.58 15.01
C PHE A 22 -5.23 0.12 15.48
N LYS A 23 -6.44 -0.40 15.26
CA LYS A 23 -6.82 -1.75 15.66
C LYS A 23 -7.28 -2.56 14.45
N PRO A 24 -6.75 -3.77 14.22
CA PRO A 24 -7.22 -4.63 13.16
C PRO A 24 -8.62 -5.16 13.48
N MET A 25 -9.49 -5.18 12.48
CA MET A 25 -10.81 -5.85 12.52
C MET A 25 -10.74 -7.26 11.95
N GLY A 26 -9.74 -7.53 11.12
CA GLY A 26 -9.51 -8.81 10.48
C GLY A 26 -8.51 -8.72 9.36
N PHE A 27 -8.05 -9.87 8.95
CA PHE A 27 -7.07 -10.07 7.89
C PHE A 27 -7.63 -10.95 6.78
N CYS A 28 -7.05 -10.85 5.58
CA CYS A 28 -7.27 -11.80 4.51
C CYS A 28 -5.92 -12.21 3.91
N GLU A 29 -5.48 -13.40 4.24
CA GLU A 29 -4.29 -14.04 3.68
C GLU A 29 -4.59 -15.52 3.44
N ILE A 30 -4.26 -16.00 2.24
CA ILE A 30 -4.56 -17.37 1.82
C ILE A 30 -3.34 -18.29 1.91
N GLU A 31 -2.15 -17.72 1.98
CA GLU A 31 -0.92 -18.51 1.98
C GLU A 31 -0.69 -19.07 3.40
N PRO A 32 -0.50 -20.40 3.56
CA PRO A 32 -0.48 -21.05 4.87
C PRO A 32 0.59 -20.53 5.82
N PHE A 33 1.81 -20.30 5.32
CA PHE A 33 2.91 -19.81 6.17
C PHE A 33 2.63 -18.42 6.71
N ARG A 34 2.16 -17.51 5.84
CA ARG A 34 1.82 -16.13 6.25
C ARG A 34 0.64 -16.11 7.19
N SER A 35 -0.36 -16.98 6.96
CA SER A 35 -1.50 -17.14 7.87
C SER A 35 -1.04 -17.59 9.26
N ALA A 36 -0.08 -18.51 9.34
CA ALA A 36 0.48 -18.95 10.63
C ALA A 36 1.26 -17.80 11.33
N VAL A 37 1.94 -16.94 10.59
CA VAL A 37 2.58 -15.74 11.15
C VAL A 37 1.54 -14.77 11.70
N LEU A 38 0.41 -14.57 10.99
CA LEU A 38 -0.68 -13.73 11.49
C LEU A 38 -1.30 -14.30 12.77
N ASP A 39 -1.55 -15.61 12.81
CA ASP A 39 -2.12 -16.27 13.99
C ASP A 39 -1.19 -16.17 15.21
N TYR A 40 0.12 -16.23 14.98
CA TYR A 40 1.12 -16.08 16.04
C TYR A 40 1.16 -14.67 16.62
N HIS A 41 1.19 -13.63 15.76
CA HIS A 41 1.32 -12.24 16.19
C HIS A 41 -0.02 -11.59 16.58
N TYR A 42 -1.13 -12.08 16.04
CA TYR A 42 -2.46 -11.51 16.21
C TYR A 42 -3.50 -12.60 16.54
N PRO A 43 -3.32 -13.39 17.62
CA PRO A 43 -4.15 -14.56 17.90
C PRO A 43 -5.65 -14.23 18.08
N GLU A 44 -5.97 -12.99 18.46
CA GLU A 44 -7.35 -12.51 18.67
C GLU A 44 -7.99 -11.94 17.39
N VAL A 45 -7.25 -11.86 16.28
CA VAL A 45 -7.72 -11.24 15.04
C VAL A 45 -7.97 -12.31 13.99
N LYS A 46 -9.20 -12.40 13.54
CA LYS A 46 -9.60 -13.43 12.57
C LYS A 46 -8.96 -13.20 11.20
N ASN A 47 -8.35 -14.24 10.65
CA ASN A 47 -7.99 -14.33 9.24
C ASN A 47 -9.17 -14.93 8.44
N TYR A 48 -9.73 -14.18 7.50
CA TYR A 48 -10.85 -14.58 6.64
C TYR A 48 -10.41 -15.32 5.37
N GLY A 49 -9.10 -15.43 5.12
CA GLY A 49 -8.53 -16.08 3.94
C GLY A 49 -8.78 -15.29 2.66
N ASP A 50 -9.66 -15.78 1.81
CA ASP A 50 -9.98 -15.18 0.51
C ASP A 50 -10.87 -13.94 0.66
N PHE A 51 -10.30 -12.75 0.41
CA PHE A 51 -11.00 -11.47 0.55
C PHE A 51 -12.17 -11.29 -0.42
N THR A 52 -12.19 -12.02 -1.55
CA THR A 52 -13.27 -11.93 -2.54
C THR A 52 -14.60 -12.44 -1.98
N LYS A 53 -14.53 -13.31 -0.98
CA LYS A 53 -15.68 -13.93 -0.31
C LYS A 53 -16.21 -13.15 0.90
N VAL A 54 -15.42 -12.18 1.39
CA VAL A 54 -15.78 -11.42 2.60
C VAL A 54 -17.01 -10.56 2.35
N LYS A 55 -17.95 -10.63 3.29
CA LYS A 55 -19.16 -9.83 3.33
C LYS A 55 -19.14 -8.90 4.55
N LYS A 56 -19.97 -7.88 4.55
CA LYS A 56 -20.07 -6.93 5.66
C LYS A 56 -20.58 -7.61 6.95
N GLU A 57 -21.41 -8.61 6.80
CA GLU A 57 -21.96 -9.40 7.90
C GLU A 57 -20.87 -10.15 8.65
N ASP A 58 -19.81 -10.59 7.96
CA ASP A 58 -18.65 -11.25 8.57
C ASP A 58 -17.93 -10.34 9.56
N LEU A 59 -18.01 -9.02 9.36
CA LEU A 59 -17.49 -7.99 10.27
C LEU A 59 -18.54 -7.47 11.26
N GLY A 60 -19.59 -8.26 11.51
CA GLY A 60 -20.69 -7.87 12.40
C GLY A 60 -21.48 -6.67 11.88
N GLY A 61 -21.58 -6.50 10.58
CA GLY A 61 -22.29 -5.38 9.93
C GLY A 61 -21.53 -4.04 10.01
N LYS A 62 -20.32 -4.03 10.57
CA LYS A 62 -19.52 -2.80 10.73
C LYS A 62 -18.65 -2.54 9.51
N SER A 63 -18.47 -1.27 9.18
CA SER A 63 -17.49 -0.81 8.19
C SER A 63 -16.15 -0.54 8.86
N PRO A 64 -15.01 -0.93 8.28
CA PRO A 64 -13.72 -0.49 8.78
C PRO A 64 -13.53 1.01 8.52
N ASP A 65 -12.75 1.69 9.37
CA ASP A 65 -12.33 3.06 9.06
C ASP A 65 -11.36 3.07 7.88
N VAL A 66 -10.47 2.08 7.79
CA VAL A 66 -9.48 1.94 6.72
C VAL A 66 -9.53 0.52 6.13
N LEU A 67 -9.63 0.42 4.82
CA LEU A 67 -9.34 -0.81 4.07
C LEU A 67 -7.95 -0.68 3.44
N VAL A 68 -7.05 -1.61 3.77
CA VAL A 68 -5.68 -1.60 3.27
C VAL A 68 -5.32 -2.92 2.60
N GLY A 69 -4.51 -2.85 1.55
CA GLY A 69 -3.90 -4.04 0.96
C GLY A 69 -3.34 -3.83 -0.43
N GLY A 70 -2.55 -4.80 -0.88
CA GLY A 70 -1.94 -4.84 -2.21
C GLY A 70 -2.37 -6.08 -2.97
N THR A 71 -3.15 -5.91 -4.02
CA THR A 71 -3.54 -7.05 -4.86
C THR A 71 -2.40 -7.51 -5.75
N PRO A 72 -2.25 -8.83 -6.02
CA PRO A 72 -1.23 -9.34 -6.91
C PRO A 72 -1.27 -8.69 -8.31
N CYS A 73 -0.10 -8.29 -8.83
CA CYS A 73 0.03 -7.62 -10.12
C CYS A 73 -0.36 -8.52 -11.32
N ALA A 74 -0.15 -9.83 -11.21
CA ALA A 74 -0.42 -10.78 -12.30
C ALA A 74 -1.89 -10.79 -12.77
N THR A 75 -2.80 -10.23 -11.98
CA THR A 75 -4.23 -10.18 -12.24
C THR A 75 -4.72 -8.77 -12.58
N PHE A 76 -3.82 -7.81 -12.82
CA PHE A 76 -4.19 -6.42 -13.06
C PHE A 76 -4.71 -6.13 -14.47
N SER A 77 -4.56 -7.05 -15.43
CA SER A 77 -5.07 -6.85 -16.79
C SER A 77 -6.60 -6.93 -16.84
N ILE A 78 -7.24 -5.83 -17.22
CA ILE A 78 -8.71 -5.70 -17.37
C ILE A 78 -9.18 -6.23 -18.73
N ALA A 79 -8.26 -6.64 -19.60
CA ALA A 79 -8.61 -7.20 -20.91
C ALA A 79 -9.56 -8.42 -20.82
N GLY A 80 -9.58 -9.13 -19.69
CA GLY A 80 -10.51 -10.22 -19.40
C GLY A 80 -11.96 -9.81 -19.12
N LEU A 81 -12.26 -8.53 -18.98
CA LEU A 81 -13.64 -8.05 -18.72
C LEU A 81 -14.57 -8.26 -19.94
N ARG A 82 -14.02 -8.34 -21.16
CA ARG A 82 -14.80 -8.60 -22.38
C ARG A 82 -15.10 -10.06 -22.65
N GLU A 83 -14.37 -10.97 -22.02
CA GLU A 83 -14.52 -12.43 -22.22
C GLU A 83 -15.30 -13.15 -21.10
N GLY A 84 -15.92 -12.39 -20.19
CA GLY A 84 -16.68 -12.96 -19.08
C GLY A 84 -15.79 -13.67 -18.05
N ILE A 85 -16.28 -13.74 -16.84
CA ILE A 85 -15.73 -14.31 -15.59
C ILE A 85 -15.23 -15.77 -15.73
N LYS A 86 -14.49 -16.11 -16.75
CA LYS A 86 -14.03 -17.49 -17.05
C LYS A 86 -12.53 -17.74 -16.86
N SER A 87 -11.75 -16.77 -16.35
CA SER A 87 -10.42 -17.13 -15.89
C SER A 87 -10.50 -17.49 -14.40
N ASP A 88 -10.01 -18.65 -14.02
CA ASP A 88 -9.95 -19.17 -12.63
C ASP A 88 -9.20 -18.26 -11.63
N ARG A 89 -8.71 -17.11 -12.07
CA ARG A 89 -8.10 -16.05 -11.29
C ARG A 89 -8.72 -14.73 -11.68
N GLY A 90 -9.90 -14.41 -11.14
CA GLY A 90 -10.58 -13.13 -11.34
C GLY A 90 -9.64 -11.94 -11.16
N ASN A 91 -9.94 -10.81 -11.81
CA ASN A 91 -9.15 -9.58 -11.64
C ASN A 91 -9.26 -9.07 -10.21
N LEU A 92 -8.25 -9.39 -9.38
CA LEU A 92 -8.24 -9.08 -7.95
C LEU A 92 -8.26 -7.56 -7.68
N ALA A 93 -7.86 -6.72 -8.64
CA ALA A 93 -7.99 -5.28 -8.49
C ALA A 93 -9.48 -4.83 -8.61
N LEU A 94 -10.26 -5.48 -9.46
CA LEU A 94 -11.71 -5.27 -9.52
C LEU A 94 -12.40 -5.83 -8.27
N GLU A 95 -11.97 -6.98 -7.80
CA GLU A 95 -12.47 -7.54 -6.54
C GLU A 95 -12.19 -6.62 -5.35
N PHE A 96 -11.04 -5.90 -5.37
CA PHE A 96 -10.79 -4.85 -4.38
C PHE A 96 -11.86 -3.75 -4.45
N ILE A 97 -12.22 -3.25 -5.65
CA ILE A 97 -13.29 -2.25 -5.82
C ILE A 97 -14.63 -2.80 -5.33
N LEU A 98 -14.94 -4.05 -5.65
CA LEU A 98 -16.17 -4.70 -5.16
C LEU A 98 -16.16 -4.84 -3.62
N LEU A 99 -15.01 -5.13 -3.02
CA LEU A 99 -14.87 -5.16 -1.57
C LEU A 99 -15.04 -3.75 -0.96
N VAL A 100 -14.46 -2.72 -1.56
CA VAL A 100 -14.69 -1.31 -1.17
C VAL A 100 -16.19 -1.00 -1.18
N LYS A 101 -16.91 -1.41 -2.23
CA LYS A 101 -18.37 -1.24 -2.33
C LYS A 101 -19.11 -1.98 -1.21
N ARG A 102 -18.73 -3.24 -0.92
CA ARG A 102 -19.36 -4.06 0.11
C ARG A 102 -19.15 -3.54 1.52
N LEU A 103 -17.89 -3.19 1.85
CA LEU A 103 -17.51 -2.78 3.20
C LEU A 103 -17.69 -1.28 3.47
N ASN A 104 -17.70 -0.46 2.43
CA ASN A 104 -17.85 1.00 2.50
C ASN A 104 -16.94 1.66 3.55
N PRO A 105 -15.60 1.47 3.48
CA PRO A 105 -14.64 2.06 4.41
C PRO A 105 -14.58 3.58 4.25
N LYS A 106 -14.16 4.32 5.28
CA LYS A 106 -13.91 5.77 5.14
C LYS A 106 -12.68 6.05 4.31
N TRP A 107 -11.63 5.27 4.52
CA TRP A 107 -10.35 5.36 3.84
C TRP A 107 -10.01 4.07 3.13
N ILE A 108 -9.30 4.20 2.03
CA ILE A 108 -8.66 3.09 1.35
C ILE A 108 -7.16 3.38 1.19
N VAL A 109 -6.35 2.34 1.31
CA VAL A 109 -4.92 2.35 0.98
C VAL A 109 -4.65 1.13 0.11
N TRP A 110 -4.33 1.35 -1.16
CA TRP A 110 -4.00 0.27 -2.08
C TRP A 110 -2.56 0.40 -2.56
N GLU A 111 -1.81 -0.70 -2.51
CA GLU A 111 -0.41 -0.75 -2.94
C GLU A 111 -0.24 -1.67 -4.13
N ASN A 112 0.67 -1.30 -5.06
CA ASN A 112 1.06 -2.19 -6.14
C ASN A 112 2.43 -1.81 -6.73
N VAL A 113 2.92 -2.64 -7.65
CA VAL A 113 4.16 -2.34 -8.39
C VAL A 113 3.93 -1.25 -9.44
N PRO A 114 4.96 -0.46 -9.82
CA PRO A 114 4.82 0.61 -10.81
C PRO A 114 4.33 0.13 -12.19
N GLY A 115 4.51 -1.15 -12.53
CA GLY A 115 4.04 -1.74 -13.78
C GLY A 115 2.54 -1.58 -14.02
N VAL A 116 1.73 -1.43 -12.97
CA VAL A 116 0.28 -1.20 -13.11
C VAL A 116 -0.05 0.11 -13.83
N LEU A 117 0.81 1.11 -13.74
CA LEU A 117 0.63 2.40 -14.41
C LEU A 117 0.74 2.31 -15.94
N SER A 118 1.44 1.31 -16.45
CA SER A 118 1.64 1.10 -17.89
C SER A 118 0.84 -0.08 -18.46
N SER A 119 0.18 -0.86 -17.62
CA SER A 119 -0.66 -2.00 -18.04
C SER A 119 -1.70 -1.52 -19.05
N ASN A 120 -1.78 -2.21 -20.20
CA ASN A 120 -2.68 -1.86 -21.30
C ASN A 120 -2.64 -0.35 -21.65
N LYS A 121 -1.41 0.22 -21.74
CA LYS A 121 -1.18 1.66 -22.00
C LYS A 121 -1.85 2.58 -20.96
N GLY A 122 -1.90 2.14 -19.69
CA GLY A 122 -2.49 2.90 -18.58
C GLY A 122 -4.00 2.74 -18.43
N ARG A 123 -4.68 2.06 -19.34
CA ARG A 123 -6.14 1.91 -19.32
C ARG A 123 -6.63 1.12 -18.10
N ASP A 124 -5.89 0.08 -17.72
CA ASP A 124 -6.26 -0.76 -16.58
C ASP A 124 -6.22 0.04 -15.28
N PHE A 125 -5.18 0.85 -15.09
CA PHE A 125 -5.10 1.73 -13.93
C PHE A 125 -6.16 2.83 -13.96
N GLY A 126 -6.43 3.41 -15.13
CA GLY A 126 -7.52 4.36 -15.32
C GLY A 126 -8.89 3.76 -14.95
N THR A 127 -9.17 2.51 -15.33
CA THR A 127 -10.42 1.81 -14.97
C THR A 127 -10.49 1.54 -13.46
N PHE A 128 -9.37 1.16 -12.81
CA PHE A 128 -9.31 1.01 -11.37
C PHE A 128 -9.66 2.32 -10.65
N LEU A 129 -9.05 3.43 -11.06
CA LEU A 129 -9.36 4.75 -10.50
C LEU A 129 -10.80 5.19 -10.79
N GLY A 130 -11.30 4.90 -12.01
CA GLY A 130 -12.69 5.13 -12.38
C GLY A 130 -13.67 4.42 -11.46
N GLY A 131 -13.41 3.14 -11.13
CA GLY A 131 -14.22 2.38 -10.17
C GLY A 131 -14.26 3.01 -8.77
N LEU A 132 -13.14 3.57 -8.29
CA LEU A 132 -13.12 4.32 -7.04
C LEU A 132 -13.95 5.61 -7.14
N ALA A 133 -13.84 6.34 -8.26
CA ALA A 133 -14.60 7.56 -8.50
C ALA A 133 -16.11 7.29 -8.55
N GLU A 134 -16.56 6.21 -9.21
CA GLU A 134 -17.96 5.78 -9.23
C GLU A 134 -18.49 5.49 -7.83
N LEU A 135 -17.65 4.96 -6.93
CA LEU A 135 -17.98 4.77 -5.53
C LEU A 135 -17.86 6.06 -4.70
N ARG A 136 -17.61 7.20 -5.35
CA ARG A 136 -17.46 8.54 -4.75
C ARG A 136 -16.27 8.70 -3.81
N TYR A 137 -15.19 7.94 -4.05
CA TYR A 137 -13.93 8.20 -3.39
C TYR A 137 -13.15 9.28 -4.12
N GLY A 138 -12.76 10.34 -3.39
CA GLY A 138 -11.67 11.21 -3.81
C GLY A 138 -10.35 10.52 -3.48
N PHE A 139 -9.37 10.60 -4.36
CA PHE A 139 -8.11 9.90 -4.18
C PHE A 139 -6.90 10.69 -4.68
N ALA A 140 -5.75 10.32 -4.17
CA ALA A 140 -4.45 10.69 -4.69
C ALA A 140 -3.61 9.42 -4.86
N TYR A 141 -2.62 9.44 -5.75
CA TYR A 141 -1.66 8.36 -5.86
C TYR A 141 -0.24 8.88 -6.06
N ARG A 142 0.72 8.06 -5.63
CA ARG A 142 2.14 8.39 -5.74
C ARG A 142 2.97 7.13 -5.88
N VAL A 143 4.10 7.23 -6.62
CA VAL A 143 5.15 6.21 -6.61
C VAL A 143 6.14 6.58 -5.51
N LEU A 144 6.30 5.68 -4.54
CA LEU A 144 7.27 5.80 -3.48
C LEU A 144 8.42 4.82 -3.71
N ASP A 145 9.63 5.23 -3.38
CA ASP A 145 10.82 4.38 -3.43
C ASP A 145 11.48 4.35 -2.05
N THR A 146 11.60 3.17 -1.48
CA THR A 146 12.11 2.94 -0.12
C THR A 146 13.45 3.63 0.15
N GLN A 147 14.34 3.67 -0.86
CA GLN A 147 15.66 4.29 -0.71
C GLN A 147 15.64 5.79 -0.41
N TYR A 148 14.49 6.46 -0.61
CA TYR A 148 14.33 7.90 -0.36
C TYR A 148 13.39 8.20 0.82
N ILE A 149 12.78 7.17 1.41
CA ILE A 149 11.82 7.35 2.48
C ILE A 149 12.53 7.36 3.82
N ARG A 150 12.20 8.35 4.65
CA ARG A 150 12.70 8.53 6.01
C ARG A 150 11.54 8.78 6.94
N THR A 151 11.63 8.25 8.12
CA THR A 151 10.63 8.45 9.17
C THR A 151 11.30 8.90 10.45
N GLN A 152 10.53 9.35 11.43
CA GLN A 152 11.10 9.69 12.74
C GLN A 152 11.75 8.46 13.39
N ARG A 153 11.15 7.28 13.23
CA ARG A 153 11.70 6.02 13.73
C ARG A 153 12.91 5.54 12.92
N PHE A 154 12.93 5.83 11.62
CA PHE A 154 14.00 5.44 10.70
C PHE A 154 14.53 6.69 9.96
N PRO A 155 15.38 7.50 10.63
CA PRO A 155 15.89 8.75 10.05
C PRO A 155 16.86 8.54 8.88
N ARG A 156 17.33 7.31 8.69
CA ARG A 156 18.13 6.91 7.52
C ARG A 156 17.25 6.09 6.59
N ALA A 157 17.27 6.42 5.30
CA ALA A 157 16.58 5.62 4.29
C ALA A 157 17.21 4.23 4.17
N ILE A 158 16.40 3.23 3.90
CA ILE A 158 16.86 1.85 3.71
C ILE A 158 17.52 1.75 2.33
N PRO A 159 18.72 1.12 2.19
CA PRO A 159 19.43 0.99 0.91
C PRO A 159 18.78 -0.07 0.00
N GLN A 160 17.48 -0.06 -0.10
CA GLN A 160 16.69 -0.96 -0.93
C GLN A 160 15.95 -0.17 -2.02
N MET A 161 16.24 -0.43 -3.27
CA MET A 161 15.48 0.12 -4.39
C MET A 161 14.16 -0.66 -4.55
N ARG A 162 13.12 -0.20 -3.85
CA ARG A 162 11.78 -0.79 -3.92
C ARG A 162 10.77 0.31 -4.24
N ARG A 163 10.35 0.34 -5.48
CA ARG A 163 9.35 1.29 -5.96
C ARG A 163 7.96 0.67 -5.89
N ARG A 164 7.00 1.44 -5.34
CA ARG A 164 5.60 1.01 -5.24
C ARG A 164 4.67 2.18 -5.53
N VAL A 165 3.55 1.88 -6.18
CA VAL A 165 2.44 2.81 -6.33
C VAL A 165 1.56 2.67 -5.10
N PHE A 166 1.26 3.78 -4.45
CA PHE A 166 0.25 3.86 -3.41
C PHE A 166 -0.91 4.70 -3.91
N VAL A 167 -2.11 4.20 -3.75
CA VAL A 167 -3.36 4.94 -3.94
C VAL A 167 -4.01 5.08 -2.58
N VAL A 168 -4.19 6.31 -2.14
CA VAL A 168 -4.95 6.63 -0.93
C VAL A 168 -6.25 7.28 -1.36
N GLY A 169 -7.37 6.81 -0.82
CA GLY A 169 -8.68 7.37 -1.10
C GLY A 169 -9.48 7.62 0.18
N HIS A 170 -10.34 8.63 0.13
CA HIS A 170 -11.30 8.94 1.18
C HIS A 170 -12.67 9.16 0.59
N ILE A 171 -13.71 8.69 1.26
CA ILE A 171 -15.06 8.85 0.77
C ILE A 171 -15.45 10.34 0.68
N ARG A 172 -15.85 10.78 -0.52
CA ARG A 172 -16.29 12.16 -0.82
C ARG A 172 -15.25 13.28 -0.66
N ASP A 173 -13.98 12.96 -0.38
CA ASP A 173 -12.94 13.97 -0.22
C ASP A 173 -11.60 13.50 -0.78
N TRP A 174 -10.98 14.31 -1.63
CA TRP A 174 -9.66 14.05 -2.20
C TRP A 174 -8.52 14.81 -1.49
N ARG A 175 -8.86 15.84 -0.69
CA ARG A 175 -7.86 16.69 -0.02
C ARG A 175 -7.09 15.91 1.02
N GLY A 176 -7.81 15.16 1.88
CA GLY A 176 -7.18 14.29 2.85
C GLY A 176 -6.19 13.29 2.23
N PRO A 177 -6.54 12.51 1.20
CA PRO A 177 -5.61 11.68 0.44
C PRO A 177 -4.39 12.42 -0.10
N ALA A 178 -4.59 13.64 -0.64
CA ALA A 178 -3.49 14.45 -1.13
C ALA A 178 -2.58 14.94 0.01
N GLU A 179 -3.13 15.35 1.13
CA GLU A 179 -2.35 15.75 2.31
C GLU A 179 -1.51 14.59 2.84
N VAL A 180 -2.09 13.38 2.91
CA VAL A 180 -1.37 12.17 3.32
C VAL A 180 -0.17 11.87 2.42
N LEU A 181 -0.35 11.94 1.09
CA LEU A 181 0.70 11.56 0.14
C LEU A 181 1.68 12.70 -0.20
N PHE A 182 1.31 13.96 0.03
CA PHE A 182 2.07 15.13 -0.41
C PHE A 182 2.31 16.14 0.72
N ASP A 183 2.56 15.69 1.94
CA ASP A 183 2.91 16.59 3.04
C ASP A 183 4.15 17.41 2.69
N ARG A 184 3.98 18.74 2.62
CA ARG A 184 5.04 19.70 2.23
C ARG A 184 6.22 19.68 3.19
N LYS A 185 6.00 19.44 4.47
CA LYS A 185 7.09 19.37 5.46
C LYS A 185 8.05 18.23 5.17
N VAL A 186 7.54 17.22 4.55
CA VAL A 186 8.23 16.00 4.24
C VAL A 186 8.82 16.02 2.82
N LEU A 187 8.25 16.83 1.90
CA LEU A 187 8.78 17.01 0.53
C LEU A 187 10.07 17.84 0.46
N SER A 188 10.38 18.64 1.49
CA SER A 188 11.60 19.48 1.54
C SER A 188 12.89 18.69 1.83
N TRP A 189 12.82 17.39 2.04
CA TRP A 189 13.96 16.57 2.51
C TRP A 189 14.65 15.76 1.42
N ASP A 190 14.34 16.04 0.17
CA ASP A 190 14.69 15.20 -0.96
C ASP A 190 16.00 15.51 -1.62
N THR A 191 17.08 15.41 -0.87
CA THR A 191 18.36 15.20 -1.53
C THR A 191 18.56 13.69 -1.69
N PRO A 192 18.67 13.17 -2.94
CA PRO A 192 19.00 11.76 -3.16
C PRO A 192 20.26 11.41 -2.35
N PRO A 193 20.31 10.25 -1.69
CA PRO A 193 21.49 9.84 -0.95
C PRO A 193 22.68 9.87 -1.91
N ARG A 194 23.72 10.59 -1.56
CA ARG A 194 24.99 10.58 -2.34
C ARG A 194 25.49 9.14 -2.36
N ARG A 195 26.07 8.71 -3.47
CA ARG A 195 26.56 7.33 -3.69
C ARG A 195 27.39 6.81 -2.51
N LYS A 196 28.30 7.64 -1.93
CA LYS A 196 29.06 7.30 -0.71
C LYS A 196 28.17 6.96 0.51
N LYS A 197 27.17 7.78 0.82
CA LYS A 197 26.27 7.50 1.95
C LYS A 197 25.44 6.23 1.75
N ARG A 198 25.18 5.89 0.51
CA ARG A 198 24.46 4.68 0.14
C ARG A 198 25.33 3.42 0.36
N GLU A 199 26.61 3.49 0.04
CA GLU A 199 27.60 2.43 0.31
C GLU A 199 27.78 2.22 1.80
N GLU A 200 27.94 3.28 2.60
CA GLU A 200 28.04 3.22 4.07
C GLU A 200 26.77 2.59 4.69
N THR A 201 25.59 3.00 4.24
CA THR A 201 24.32 2.44 4.75
C THR A 201 24.14 0.98 4.35
N ALA A 202 24.55 0.60 3.14
CA ALA A 202 24.53 -0.79 2.68
C ALA A 202 25.51 -1.66 3.50
N THR A 203 26.69 -1.15 3.80
CA THR A 203 27.68 -1.83 4.64
C THR A 203 27.18 -2.02 6.08
N GLU A 204 26.56 -0.99 6.68
CA GLU A 204 25.93 -1.10 8.01
C GLU A 204 24.78 -2.13 8.02
N ALA A 205 23.94 -2.15 6.99
CA ALA A 205 22.86 -3.12 6.89
C ALA A 205 23.40 -4.56 6.75
N THR A 206 24.41 -4.77 5.90
CA THR A 206 25.08 -6.06 5.75
C THR A 206 25.76 -6.51 7.05
N PHE A 207 26.42 -5.59 7.76
CA PHE A 207 27.07 -5.89 9.03
C PHE A 207 26.06 -6.28 10.13
N ARG A 208 24.87 -5.68 10.12
CA ARG A 208 23.78 -6.07 11.04
C ARG A 208 23.22 -7.44 10.72
N LEU A 209 22.99 -7.74 9.45
CA LEU A 209 22.50 -9.04 8.99
C LEU A 209 23.46 -10.18 9.31
N THR A 210 24.79 -9.93 9.20
CA THR A 210 25.81 -10.94 9.54
C THR A 210 26.05 -11.12 11.05
N ARG A 211 25.63 -10.15 11.86
CA ARG A 211 25.77 -10.22 13.32
C ARG A 211 24.56 -10.81 14.05
N SER A 212 23.45 -11.00 13.34
CA SER A 212 22.17 -11.40 13.93
C SER A 212 21.79 -12.86 13.69
N ASP A 213 22.72 -13.81 13.90
CA ASP A 213 22.32 -15.22 14.06
C ASP A 213 21.44 -15.47 15.31
N GLN A 214 21.08 -14.41 16.04
CA GLN A 214 20.26 -14.54 17.26
C GLN A 214 19.07 -13.57 17.39
N ARG A 215 18.77 -12.71 16.41
CA ARG A 215 17.61 -11.79 16.47
C ARG A 215 16.97 -11.56 15.11
N VAL A 216 16.31 -12.59 14.59
CA VAL A 216 15.54 -12.53 13.35
C VAL A 216 14.21 -11.75 13.51
N GLU A 217 13.80 -11.46 14.76
CA GLU A 217 12.48 -10.87 15.03
C GLU A 217 12.40 -9.36 14.86
N ASP A 218 13.52 -8.63 14.95
CA ASP A 218 13.48 -7.16 14.88
C ASP A 218 13.78 -6.56 13.49
N ASP A 219 14.30 -7.32 12.54
CA ASP A 219 14.80 -6.82 11.26
C ASP A 219 13.84 -7.00 10.05
N ILE A 220 12.65 -7.58 10.25
CA ILE A 220 11.60 -7.65 9.21
C ILE A 220 10.99 -6.26 8.91
N ALA A 221 11.37 -5.25 9.67
CA ALA A 221 10.94 -3.86 9.53
C ALA A 221 11.49 -3.12 8.28
N GLY A 222 12.11 -3.82 7.35
CA GLY A 222 12.56 -3.23 6.08
C GLY A 222 11.45 -2.94 5.07
N THR A 223 10.22 -3.35 5.35
CA THR A 223 9.05 -2.99 4.54
C THR A 223 8.48 -1.70 5.11
N ILE A 224 8.28 -0.70 4.25
CA ILE A 224 7.65 0.56 4.63
C ILE A 224 6.31 0.22 5.26
N ALA A 225 6.21 0.57 6.50
CA ALA A 225 4.97 0.44 7.20
C ALA A 225 3.94 1.44 6.63
N ALA A 226 2.70 1.04 6.50
CA ALA A 226 1.65 1.90 5.93
C ALA A 226 1.38 3.19 6.75
N THR A 227 1.84 3.27 8.01
CA THR A 227 1.82 4.51 8.80
C THR A 227 2.76 5.57 8.29
N ASP A 228 3.83 5.13 7.67
CA ASP A 228 4.77 6.05 7.07
C ASP A 228 4.14 6.72 5.84
N LEU A 229 3.05 6.16 5.30
CA LEU A 229 2.24 6.80 4.27
C LEU A 229 1.52 8.06 4.76
N VAL A 230 1.24 8.16 6.05
CA VAL A 230 0.61 9.36 6.65
C VAL A 230 1.65 10.44 6.91
N SER A 231 2.91 10.07 7.07
CA SER A 231 4.02 10.96 7.44
C SER A 231 5.19 10.97 6.45
N ILE A 232 5.08 10.30 5.32
CA ILE A 232 6.19 10.13 4.39
C ILE A 232 6.36 11.28 3.42
N ALA A 233 7.55 11.84 3.47
CA ALA A 233 8.20 12.55 2.41
C ALA A 233 8.66 11.58 1.33
N GLY A 234 8.00 11.54 0.27
CA GLY A 234 8.61 10.89 -0.88
C GLY A 234 9.58 11.82 -1.58
N GLY A 235 10.77 11.32 -1.79
CA GLY A 235 11.75 11.99 -2.60
C GLY A 235 11.30 12.14 -4.05
N HIS A 236 11.76 13.21 -4.70
CA HIS A 236 11.61 13.38 -6.14
C HIS A 236 12.28 12.21 -6.85
N SER A 237 11.51 11.24 -7.26
CA SER A 237 11.99 10.29 -8.24
C SER A 237 11.91 10.98 -9.60
N LYS A 238 13.03 11.32 -10.16
CA LYS A 238 13.13 11.56 -11.61
C LYS A 238 12.85 10.24 -12.30
N SER A 239 11.60 9.82 -12.35
CA SER A 239 11.21 8.61 -13.02
C SER A 239 10.53 8.97 -14.33
N ASN A 240 11.18 8.64 -15.39
CA ASN A 240 10.62 8.67 -16.73
C ASN A 240 9.31 7.89 -16.77
N GLY A 241 8.22 8.56 -17.12
CA GLY A 241 6.95 7.94 -17.47
C GLY A 241 6.03 7.48 -16.32
N SER A 242 6.20 7.96 -15.10
CA SER A 242 5.43 7.53 -13.93
C SER A 242 4.29 8.47 -13.49
N GLY A 243 3.72 9.24 -14.38
CA GLY A 243 2.61 10.16 -14.05
C GLY A 243 3.01 11.42 -13.29
N ILE A 244 4.32 11.70 -13.20
CA ILE A 244 4.88 12.91 -12.60
C ILE A 244 5.16 13.89 -13.73
N LYS A 245 4.68 15.12 -13.61
CA LYS A 245 5.07 16.19 -14.53
C LYS A 245 6.53 16.57 -14.35
N ASN A 246 7.14 17.18 -15.36
CA ASN A 246 8.54 17.62 -15.32
C ASN A 246 8.84 18.63 -14.20
N ASP A 247 7.83 19.28 -13.65
CA ASP A 247 7.91 20.22 -12.51
C ASP A 247 7.84 19.50 -11.13
N GLY A 248 7.76 18.17 -11.11
CA GLY A 248 7.68 17.39 -9.87
C GLY A 248 6.26 17.26 -9.30
N SER A 249 5.25 17.87 -9.92
CA SER A 249 3.86 17.72 -9.51
C SER A 249 3.25 16.42 -10.04
N MET A 250 2.36 15.79 -9.27
CA MET A 250 1.61 14.60 -9.68
C MET A 250 0.19 14.97 -10.09
N TYR A 251 -0.39 14.17 -10.96
CA TYR A 251 -1.78 14.32 -11.32
C TYR A 251 -2.67 13.89 -10.15
N THR A 252 -3.55 14.79 -9.75
CA THR A 252 -4.67 14.47 -8.85
C THR A 252 -5.91 14.38 -9.71
N LEU A 253 -6.56 13.23 -9.69
CA LEU A 253 -7.85 13.07 -10.36
C LEU A 253 -8.95 13.34 -9.34
N THR A 254 -9.77 14.33 -9.62
CA THR A 254 -10.99 14.59 -8.86
C THR A 254 -12.14 13.88 -9.53
N ALA A 255 -12.94 13.15 -8.77
CA ALA A 255 -14.25 12.70 -9.23
C ALA A 255 -15.20 13.90 -9.24
N HIS A 256 -15.78 14.18 -10.39
CA HIS A 256 -16.91 15.09 -10.54
C HIS A 256 -18.23 14.39 -10.22
#